data_5a3cdb8d02fb062f06d8eaee44187533
#
_entry.id   5a3cdb8d02fb062f06d8eaee44187533
#
_cell.length_a   1.000
_cell.length_b   1.000
_cell.length_c   1.000
_cell.angle_alpha   90.00
_cell.angle_beta   90.00
_cell.angle_gamma   90.00
#
_symmetry.space_group_name_H-M   'P 1'
#
loop_
_entity.id
_entity.type
_entity.pdbx_description
1 polymer ?
#
loop_
_entity_poly.entity_id
_entity_poly.type
_entity_poly.pdbx_seq_one_letter_code
_entity_poly.pdbx_strand_id
1 'polypeptide(L)'
;MNMKKIIYIIAGLLVCFTYAQAQTPQESTVEMMVLDVDSITDEQLDTIDVKKKLVINDYSMIGIQYGAGLSQVMWNPSQKQDLVFSPINVGVTFTTYQKLFGYMPFFGFQAGIFYTKEGYQFEYNEEKDYIYRIEGAEKAVLDVIEVPLLFQFHYDMWNFKILAQVGCYGGYRLGIERFPGKTGYVKDELRYSFKDTDRRMDYGIKGGVGFALVFEPVEIHFQAAYKHSLASLYEPDYYSEYYYRYAYPQNFVVSVGTHFHITKRSGKTKAEIKKMAKEMVYKKDN
;
A
#
# COMPACT_ATOMS: atom_id res chain seq x y z
N MET A 1 8.47 8.83 23.57
CA MET A 1 9.48 7.91 22.98
C MET A 1 10.46 8.74 22.17
N ASN A 2 11.75 8.64 22.43
CA ASN A 2 12.77 9.55 21.90
C ASN A 2 12.93 9.36 20.38
N MET A 3 12.86 10.42 19.59
CA MET A 3 12.96 10.42 18.11
C MET A 3 14.18 9.64 17.59
N LYS A 4 15.30 9.65 18.36
CA LYS A 4 16.49 8.84 18.08
C LYS A 4 16.19 7.33 18.07
N LYS A 5 15.30 6.81 18.94
CA LYS A 5 14.94 5.38 18.96
C LYS A 5 14.13 4.96 17.75
N ILE A 6 13.30 5.85 17.19
CA ILE A 6 12.52 5.60 15.99
C ILE A 6 13.44 5.48 14.77
N ILE A 7 14.42 6.39 14.67
CA ILE A 7 15.42 6.37 13.58
C ILE A 7 16.24 5.08 13.61
N TYR A 8 16.62 4.58 14.80
CA TYR A 8 17.35 3.31 14.93
C TYR A 8 16.50 2.08 14.57
N ILE A 9 15.18 2.10 14.84
CA ILE A 9 14.29 1.02 14.45
C ILE A 9 14.12 0.99 12.93
N ILE A 10 13.94 2.16 12.30
CA ILE A 10 13.82 2.29 10.83
C ILE A 10 15.14 1.91 10.15
N ALA A 11 16.27 2.35 10.69
CA ALA A 11 17.60 1.97 10.19
C ALA A 11 17.87 0.47 10.36
N GLY A 12 17.47 -0.12 11.48
CA GLY A 12 17.57 -1.56 11.72
C GLY A 12 16.74 -2.39 10.76
N LEU A 13 15.51 -1.96 10.46
CA LEU A 13 14.65 -2.60 9.45
C LEU A 13 15.25 -2.49 8.04
N LEU A 14 15.82 -1.34 7.67
CA LEU A 14 16.50 -1.16 6.39
C LEU A 14 17.75 -2.05 6.27
N VAL A 15 18.53 -2.18 7.34
CA VAL A 15 19.71 -3.06 7.37
C VAL A 15 19.33 -4.54 7.29
N CYS A 16 18.27 -4.97 7.97
CA CYS A 16 17.75 -6.34 7.83
C CYS A 16 17.28 -6.62 6.39
N PHE A 17 16.73 -5.63 5.71
CA PHE A 17 16.29 -5.74 4.31
C PHE A 17 17.48 -5.90 3.35
N THR A 18 18.56 -5.15 3.57
CA THR A 18 19.78 -5.26 2.74
C THR A 18 20.53 -6.58 2.99
N TYR A 19 20.48 -7.13 4.22
CA TYR A 19 21.08 -8.44 4.53
C TYR A 19 20.32 -9.60 3.88
N ALA A 20 19.01 -9.50 3.73
CA ALA A 20 18.19 -10.49 3.01
C ALA A 20 18.49 -10.54 1.50
N GLN A 21 19.01 -9.45 0.92
CA GLN A 21 19.41 -9.39 -0.49
C GLN A 21 20.83 -9.92 -0.76
N ALA A 22 21.67 -10.08 0.27
CA ALA A 22 23.06 -10.51 0.12
C ALA A 22 23.24 -12.04 0.00
N GLN A 23 22.15 -12.82 0.03
CA GLN A 23 22.25 -14.22 -0.36
C GLN A 23 22.29 -14.30 -1.88
N THR A 24 23.48 -14.49 -2.40
CA THR A 24 23.78 -14.77 -3.81
C THR A 24 22.79 -15.77 -4.40
N PRO A 25 22.20 -15.47 -5.58
CA PRO A 25 21.44 -16.47 -6.30
C PRO A 25 22.39 -17.64 -6.64
N GLN A 26 22.09 -18.80 -6.12
CA GLN A 26 22.70 -20.02 -6.60
C GLN A 26 22.30 -20.12 -8.09
N GLU A 27 23.27 -19.93 -8.97
CA GLU A 27 23.14 -20.21 -10.39
C GLU A 27 22.60 -21.63 -10.55
N SER A 28 21.29 -21.74 -10.74
CA SER A 28 20.73 -22.97 -11.26
C SER A 28 21.19 -23.05 -12.71
N THR A 29 22.23 -23.81 -12.93
CA THR A 29 22.65 -24.25 -14.27
C THR A 29 21.42 -24.81 -14.97
N VAL A 30 20.87 -24.03 -15.90
CA VAL A 30 19.88 -24.52 -16.84
C VAL A 30 20.67 -25.42 -17.77
N GLU A 31 20.62 -26.73 -17.56
CA GLU A 31 20.94 -27.68 -18.61
C GLU A 31 19.97 -27.38 -19.77
N MET A 32 20.49 -26.64 -20.72
CA MET A 32 19.86 -26.42 -22.02
C MET A 32 19.95 -27.74 -22.75
N MET A 33 18.90 -28.57 -22.65
CA MET A 33 18.70 -29.63 -23.58
C MET A 33 18.64 -28.97 -24.98
N VAL A 34 19.71 -29.08 -25.74
CA VAL A 34 19.73 -28.74 -27.16
C VAL A 34 18.86 -29.77 -27.83
N LEU A 35 17.57 -29.49 -27.93
CA LEU A 35 16.64 -30.20 -28.79
C LEU A 35 16.97 -29.76 -30.22
N ASP A 36 17.30 -30.72 -31.04
CA ASP A 36 17.51 -30.55 -32.47
C ASP A 36 16.21 -30.00 -33.10
N VAL A 37 16.23 -28.72 -33.44
CA VAL A 37 15.04 -27.91 -33.78
C VAL A 37 14.48 -28.32 -35.17
N ASP A 38 15.21 -29.13 -35.93
CA ASP A 38 14.88 -29.42 -37.32
C ASP A 38 13.81 -30.51 -37.57
N SER A 39 13.24 -31.08 -36.46
CA SER A 39 12.29 -32.18 -36.57
C SER A 39 10.98 -32.03 -35.78
N ILE A 40 10.66 -30.85 -35.27
CA ILE A 40 9.48 -30.66 -34.40
C ILE A 40 8.25 -30.32 -35.25
N THR A 41 7.32 -31.26 -35.36
CA THR A 41 5.98 -31.05 -35.96
C THR A 41 5.05 -30.31 -35.00
N ASP A 42 4.03 -29.60 -35.56
CA ASP A 42 3.05 -28.82 -34.75
C ASP A 42 2.34 -29.68 -33.68
N GLU A 43 2.12 -30.97 -33.91
CA GLU A 43 1.57 -31.92 -32.94
C GLU A 43 2.53 -32.20 -31.75
N GLN A 44 3.82 -32.14 -31.97
CA GLN A 44 4.82 -32.31 -30.91
C GLN A 44 4.98 -31.05 -30.07
N LEU A 45 4.70 -29.87 -30.62
CA LEU A 45 4.65 -28.61 -29.86
C LEU A 45 3.51 -28.59 -28.85
N ASP A 46 2.38 -29.24 -29.12
CA ASP A 46 1.28 -29.35 -28.15
C ASP A 46 1.51 -30.44 -27.09
N THR A 47 2.34 -31.45 -27.39
CA THR A 47 2.71 -32.54 -26.47
C THR A 47 3.98 -32.26 -25.66
N ILE A 48 4.75 -31.24 -25.99
CA ILE A 48 5.84 -30.80 -25.11
C ILE A 48 5.19 -30.28 -23.84
N ASP A 49 5.01 -31.19 -22.93
CA ASP A 49 4.70 -30.88 -21.51
C ASP A 49 5.95 -30.21 -20.95
N VAL A 50 6.14 -28.92 -21.31
CA VAL A 50 7.11 -28.07 -20.67
C VAL A 50 6.71 -28.15 -19.22
N LYS A 51 7.35 -29.06 -18.45
CA LYS A 51 7.20 -29.16 -17.02
C LYS A 51 7.23 -27.73 -16.54
N LYS A 52 6.09 -27.22 -16.12
CA LYS A 52 5.81 -25.83 -15.80
C LYS A 52 6.84 -25.35 -14.77
N LYS A 53 8.04 -25.05 -15.22
CA LYS A 53 8.93 -24.22 -14.44
C LYS A 53 8.29 -22.85 -14.52
N LEU A 54 7.50 -22.52 -13.51
CA LEU A 54 6.91 -21.20 -13.38
C LEU A 54 8.03 -20.20 -13.53
N VAL A 55 8.02 -19.47 -14.63
CA VAL A 55 9.01 -18.43 -14.87
C VAL A 55 8.67 -17.30 -13.93
N ILE A 56 9.54 -17.06 -12.99
CA ILE A 56 9.33 -16.11 -11.93
C ILE A 56 9.97 -14.80 -12.33
N ASN A 57 9.18 -13.76 -12.23
CA ASN A 57 9.64 -12.41 -12.45
C ASN A 57 10.19 -11.84 -11.14
N ASP A 58 11.50 -12.00 -10.92
CA ASP A 58 12.18 -11.36 -9.79
C ASP A 58 12.66 -9.98 -10.26
N TYR A 59 12.11 -8.92 -9.69
CA TYR A 59 12.55 -7.57 -9.95
C TYR A 59 12.12 -6.62 -8.85
N SER A 60 12.82 -5.50 -8.76
CA SER A 60 12.53 -4.45 -7.80
C SER A 60 12.24 -3.15 -8.51
N MET A 61 11.36 -2.35 -7.94
CA MET A 61 10.97 -1.06 -8.49
C MET A 61 10.79 -0.02 -7.41
N ILE A 62 11.01 1.23 -7.79
CA ILE A 62 10.69 2.39 -7.00
C ILE A 62 9.57 3.16 -7.69
N GLY A 63 8.62 3.66 -6.92
CA GLY A 63 7.48 4.36 -7.49
C GLY A 63 7.09 5.58 -6.70
N ILE A 64 6.39 6.48 -7.40
CA ILE A 64 5.72 7.62 -6.81
C ILE A 64 4.23 7.37 -6.98
N GLN A 65 3.47 7.52 -5.89
CA GLN A 65 2.01 7.36 -5.89
C GLN A 65 1.36 8.66 -5.45
N TYR A 66 0.25 8.97 -6.11
CA TYR A 66 -0.64 10.06 -5.76
C TYR A 66 -2.07 9.53 -5.69
N GLY A 67 -2.83 9.97 -4.70
CA GLY A 67 -4.20 9.52 -4.54
C GLY A 67 -5.07 10.52 -3.77
N ALA A 68 -6.34 10.16 -3.71
CA ALA A 68 -7.33 10.85 -2.89
C ALA A 68 -7.99 9.85 -1.96
N GLY A 69 -8.38 10.31 -0.78
CA GLY A 69 -8.98 9.49 0.26
C GLY A 69 -10.34 9.99 0.71
N LEU A 70 -11.14 9.05 1.21
CA LEU A 70 -12.36 9.28 1.96
C LEU A 70 -12.13 8.75 3.37
N SER A 71 -12.17 9.64 4.36
CA SER A 71 -11.88 9.30 5.75
C SER A 71 -13.09 9.48 6.65
N GLN A 72 -13.14 8.66 7.68
CA GLN A 72 -14.09 8.73 8.78
C GLN A 72 -13.44 8.16 10.03
N VAL A 73 -14.10 8.28 11.16
CA VAL A 73 -13.63 7.74 12.46
C VAL A 73 -14.71 6.87 13.07
N MET A 74 -14.33 5.68 13.48
CA MET A 74 -15.23 4.80 14.23
C MET A 74 -15.26 5.23 15.69
N TRP A 75 -16.39 5.78 16.13
CA TRP A 75 -16.57 6.31 17.47
C TRP A 75 -17.30 5.33 18.40
N ASN A 76 -16.95 5.36 19.67
CA ASN A 76 -17.76 4.77 20.73
C ASN A 76 -17.92 5.78 21.88
N PRO A 77 -19.12 6.26 22.21
CA PRO A 77 -20.42 5.95 21.56
C PRO A 77 -20.47 6.40 20.08
N SER A 78 -21.26 5.67 19.28
CA SER A 78 -21.40 5.92 17.85
C SER A 78 -21.94 7.31 17.57
N GLN A 79 -21.35 7.97 16.58
CA GLN A 79 -21.73 9.31 16.13
C GLN A 79 -22.08 9.30 14.65
N LYS A 80 -23.07 10.12 14.30
CA LYS A 80 -23.35 10.40 12.90
C LYS A 80 -22.27 11.32 12.34
N GLN A 81 -21.74 10.95 11.18
CA GLN A 81 -20.66 11.70 10.55
C GLN A 81 -20.74 11.59 9.03
N ASP A 82 -20.23 12.62 8.38
CA ASP A 82 -20.00 12.66 6.96
C ASP A 82 -18.60 12.14 6.61
N LEU A 83 -18.44 11.61 5.40
CA LEU A 83 -17.14 11.25 4.87
C LEU A 83 -16.33 12.51 4.53
N VAL A 84 -15.12 12.58 5.02
CA VAL A 84 -14.20 13.67 4.69
C VAL A 84 -13.38 13.30 3.47
N PHE A 85 -13.60 14.04 2.39
CA PHE A 85 -12.78 13.92 1.20
C PHE A 85 -11.46 14.63 1.39
N SER A 86 -10.36 13.95 1.09
CA SER A 86 -9.01 14.50 1.10
C SER A 86 -8.31 14.22 -0.23
N PRO A 87 -7.93 15.25 -0.99
CA PRO A 87 -7.25 15.08 -2.27
C PRO A 87 -5.76 14.80 -2.14
N ILE A 88 -5.24 14.69 -0.94
CA ILE A 88 -3.80 14.57 -0.70
C ILE A 88 -3.48 13.23 -0.04
N ASN A 89 -2.95 12.33 -0.86
CA ASN A 89 -2.25 11.13 -0.44
C ASN A 89 -1.10 10.94 -1.41
N VAL A 90 0.11 11.32 -1.02
CA VAL A 90 1.29 11.27 -1.87
C VAL A 90 2.39 10.52 -1.17
N GLY A 91 3.09 9.67 -1.90
CA GLY A 91 4.18 8.91 -1.31
C GLY A 91 5.12 8.28 -2.31
N VAL A 92 6.22 7.79 -1.76
CA VAL A 92 7.23 7.03 -2.49
C VAL A 92 7.18 5.60 -1.98
N THR A 93 7.24 4.65 -2.91
CA THR A 93 7.17 3.22 -2.61
C THR A 93 8.36 2.49 -3.19
N PHE A 94 8.79 1.48 -2.49
CA PHE A 94 9.73 0.48 -2.97
C PHE A 94 9.01 -0.86 -2.96
N THR A 95 9.00 -1.54 -4.09
CA THR A 95 8.36 -2.85 -4.25
C THR A 95 9.38 -3.83 -4.78
N THR A 96 9.43 -5.01 -4.19
CA THR A 96 10.25 -6.11 -4.65
C THR A 96 9.41 -7.37 -4.81
N TYR A 97 9.52 -8.00 -5.98
CA TYR A 97 8.92 -9.29 -6.26
C TYR A 97 9.99 -10.36 -6.17
N GLN A 98 9.76 -11.37 -5.36
CA GLN A 98 10.71 -12.46 -5.13
C GLN A 98 9.94 -13.76 -4.87
N LYS A 99 10.64 -14.88 -5.03
CA LYS A 99 10.13 -16.17 -4.57
C LYS A 99 10.06 -16.19 -3.05
N LEU A 100 8.86 -16.14 -2.50
CA LEU A 100 8.71 -16.41 -1.08
C LEU A 100 8.87 -17.92 -0.84
N PHE A 101 9.81 -18.28 0.02
CA PHE A 101 10.16 -19.68 0.35
C PHE A 101 10.49 -20.57 -0.87
N GLY A 102 10.86 -19.99 -2.00
CA GLY A 102 11.15 -20.74 -3.23
C GLY A 102 9.95 -21.32 -3.98
N TYR A 103 8.73 -21.17 -3.45
CA TYR A 103 7.52 -21.82 -3.96
C TYR A 103 6.43 -20.86 -4.45
N MET A 104 6.40 -19.62 -3.96
CA MET A 104 5.33 -18.67 -4.28
C MET A 104 5.80 -17.56 -5.24
N PRO A 105 5.60 -17.74 -6.55
CA PRO A 105 6.06 -16.78 -7.57
C PRO A 105 5.17 -15.54 -7.68
N PHE A 106 4.05 -15.50 -6.97
CA PHE A 106 3.05 -14.42 -7.04
C PHE A 106 3.17 -13.44 -5.89
N PHE A 107 4.29 -13.46 -5.18
CA PHE A 107 4.48 -12.72 -3.95
C PHE A 107 5.42 -11.55 -4.16
N GLY A 108 5.10 -10.45 -3.52
CA GLY A 108 5.94 -9.27 -3.44
C GLY A 108 5.84 -8.62 -2.07
N PHE A 109 6.77 -7.75 -1.82
CA PHE A 109 6.79 -6.91 -0.63
C PHE A 109 6.87 -5.44 -1.06
N GLN A 110 6.00 -4.62 -0.50
CA GLN A 110 5.98 -3.18 -0.73
C GLN A 110 6.17 -2.45 0.59
N ALA A 111 7.13 -1.54 0.61
CA ALA A 111 7.32 -0.56 1.67
C ALA A 111 7.25 0.85 1.08
N GLY A 112 6.91 1.83 1.89
CA GLY A 112 6.83 3.20 1.39
C GLY A 112 6.79 4.23 2.50
N ILE A 113 6.78 5.49 2.09
CA ILE A 113 6.54 6.64 2.98
C ILE A 113 5.49 7.49 2.28
N PHE A 114 4.39 7.75 2.98
CA PHE A 114 3.27 8.53 2.47
C PHE A 114 2.99 9.71 3.38
N TYR A 115 2.66 10.83 2.77
CA TYR A 115 2.01 11.94 3.42
C TYR A 115 0.54 11.94 3.03
N THR A 116 -0.35 11.89 4.01
CA THR A 116 -1.79 11.83 3.78
C THR A 116 -2.53 12.80 4.70
N LYS A 117 -3.63 13.32 4.19
CA LYS A 117 -4.59 14.05 5.00
C LYS A 117 -5.80 13.15 5.24
N GLU A 118 -6.22 13.08 6.49
CA GLU A 118 -7.39 12.31 6.90
C GLU A 118 -8.16 13.08 7.97
N GLY A 119 -9.40 12.75 8.22
CA GLY A 119 -10.15 13.49 9.21
C GLY A 119 -11.52 12.91 9.48
N TYR A 120 -12.30 13.66 10.20
CA TYR A 120 -13.71 13.39 10.50
C TYR A 120 -14.54 14.66 10.41
N GLN A 121 -15.83 14.50 10.17
CA GLN A 121 -16.81 15.57 10.18
C GLN A 121 -18.10 15.03 10.79
N PHE A 122 -18.57 15.65 11.86
CA PHE A 122 -19.84 15.30 12.48
C PHE A 122 -21.00 15.85 11.64
N GLU A 123 -22.06 15.05 11.50
CA GLU A 123 -23.30 15.53 10.94
C GLU A 123 -23.95 16.53 11.91
N TYR A 124 -24.39 17.67 11.38
CA TYR A 124 -25.04 18.70 12.19
C TYR A 124 -26.36 18.19 12.77
N ASN A 125 -26.52 18.30 14.08
CA ASN A 125 -27.75 17.97 14.79
C ASN A 125 -28.12 19.07 15.77
N GLU A 126 -29.23 19.77 15.52
CA GLU A 126 -29.70 20.89 16.33
C GLU A 126 -29.97 20.51 17.80
N GLU A 127 -30.46 19.29 18.05
CA GLU A 127 -30.85 18.84 19.39
C GLU A 127 -29.66 18.45 20.29
N LYS A 128 -28.52 18.10 19.67
CA LYS A 128 -27.37 17.51 20.36
C LYS A 128 -26.07 18.28 20.14
N ASP A 129 -26.17 19.50 19.69
CA ASP A 129 -25.08 20.31 19.17
C ASP A 129 -23.89 20.46 20.14
N TYR A 130 -24.15 20.51 21.46
CA TYR A 130 -23.11 20.72 22.45
C TYR A 130 -22.42 19.44 22.96
N ILE A 131 -23.05 18.26 22.77
CA ILE A 131 -22.59 16.99 23.37
C ILE A 131 -21.51 16.29 22.51
N TYR A 132 -21.56 16.50 21.20
CA TYR A 132 -20.79 15.70 20.24
C TYR A 132 -19.58 16.42 19.64
N ARG A 133 -19.38 17.69 19.98
CA ARG A 133 -18.27 18.47 19.46
C ARG A 133 -17.08 18.37 20.40
N ILE A 134 -16.03 17.78 19.90
CA ILE A 134 -14.75 17.81 20.57
C ILE A 134 -14.26 19.26 20.48
N GLU A 135 -14.41 20.01 21.58
CA GLU A 135 -13.96 21.40 21.72
C GLU A 135 -14.56 22.39 20.72
N GLY A 136 -15.82 22.18 20.39
CA GLY A 136 -16.53 23.04 19.43
C GLY A 136 -16.19 22.74 17.96
N ALA A 137 -15.33 21.77 17.69
CA ALA A 137 -14.98 21.38 16.34
C ALA A 137 -16.03 20.43 15.75
N GLU A 138 -16.64 20.81 14.63
CA GLU A 138 -17.50 19.96 13.82
C GLU A 138 -16.67 19.07 12.90
N LYS A 139 -15.56 19.58 12.41
CA LYS A 139 -14.65 18.90 11.50
C LYS A 139 -13.22 19.02 11.99
N ALA A 140 -12.45 17.95 11.84
CA ALA A 140 -11.00 18.01 12.00
C ALA A 140 -10.30 17.29 10.84
N VAL A 141 -9.20 17.87 10.40
CA VAL A 141 -8.31 17.31 9.39
C VAL A 141 -6.94 17.11 10.03
N LEU A 142 -6.38 15.93 9.86
CA LEU A 142 -5.08 15.54 10.39
C LEU A 142 -4.09 15.36 9.24
N ASP A 143 -2.89 15.86 9.44
CA ASP A 143 -1.74 15.60 8.59
C ASP A 143 -0.97 14.42 9.16
N VAL A 144 -0.80 13.37 8.37
CA VAL A 144 -0.20 12.11 8.82
C VAL A 144 0.92 11.69 7.87
N ILE A 145 2.06 11.32 8.44
CA ILE A 145 3.07 10.53 7.72
C ILE A 145 2.86 9.07 8.09
N GLU A 146 2.75 8.20 7.08
CA GLU A 146 2.62 6.76 7.27
C GLU A 146 3.71 5.98 6.54
N VAL A 147 4.12 4.88 7.14
CA VAL A 147 5.07 3.91 6.59
C VAL A 147 4.35 2.56 6.51
N PRO A 148 3.74 2.23 5.37
CA PRO A 148 3.13 0.93 5.16
C PRO A 148 4.19 -0.13 4.87
N LEU A 149 3.94 -1.34 5.37
CA LEU A 149 4.67 -2.56 5.08
C LEU A 149 3.65 -3.59 4.59
N LEU A 150 3.59 -3.80 3.28
CA LEU A 150 2.54 -4.56 2.64
C LEU A 150 3.10 -5.78 1.94
N PHE A 151 2.46 -6.91 2.16
CA PHE A 151 2.58 -8.07 1.31
C PHE A 151 1.70 -7.87 0.09
N GLN A 152 2.26 -8.09 -1.08
CA GLN A 152 1.59 -7.91 -2.34
C GLN A 152 1.50 -9.24 -3.08
N PHE A 153 0.30 -9.63 -3.44
CA PHE A 153 0.04 -10.76 -4.32
C PHE A 153 -0.21 -10.22 -5.70
N HIS A 154 0.43 -10.78 -6.71
CA HIS A 154 0.27 -10.34 -8.08
C HIS A 154 0.05 -11.50 -9.03
N TYR A 155 -0.76 -11.25 -10.04
CA TYR A 155 -0.97 -12.16 -11.14
C TYR A 155 -0.68 -11.44 -12.45
N ASP A 156 0.36 -11.89 -13.13
CA ASP A 156 0.86 -11.25 -14.35
C ASP A 156 0.18 -11.84 -15.60
N MET A 157 -0.40 -10.94 -16.39
CA MET A 157 -0.93 -11.22 -17.72
C MET A 157 -0.21 -10.29 -18.68
N TRP A 158 0.64 -10.77 -19.53
CA TRP A 158 1.42 -10.01 -20.52
C TRP A 158 1.76 -8.55 -20.11
N ASN A 159 0.90 -7.55 -20.45
CA ASN A 159 1.07 -6.13 -20.15
C ASN A 159 0.15 -5.64 -19.04
N PHE A 160 -0.53 -6.54 -18.38
CA PHE A 160 -1.48 -6.25 -17.31
C PHE A 160 -1.18 -7.11 -16.10
N LYS A 161 -1.29 -6.54 -14.93
CA LYS A 161 -1.05 -7.21 -13.66
C LYS A 161 -2.21 -6.91 -12.71
N ILE A 162 -2.77 -7.94 -12.11
CA ILE A 162 -3.73 -7.79 -11.00
C ILE A 162 -2.95 -7.84 -9.71
N LEU A 163 -3.29 -6.95 -8.79
CA LEU A 163 -2.62 -6.77 -7.50
C LEU A 163 -3.61 -6.91 -6.37
N ALA A 164 -3.21 -7.61 -5.33
CA ALA A 164 -3.87 -7.58 -4.03
C ALA A 164 -2.81 -7.38 -2.97
N GLN A 165 -3.08 -6.53 -1.98
CA GLN A 165 -2.10 -6.18 -0.96
C GLN A 165 -2.74 -6.17 0.42
N VAL A 166 -1.97 -6.61 1.42
CA VAL A 166 -2.37 -6.60 2.81
C VAL A 166 -1.14 -6.49 3.69
N GLY A 167 -1.26 -5.77 4.79
CA GLY A 167 -0.17 -5.63 5.73
C GLY A 167 -0.49 -4.67 6.87
N CYS A 168 0.55 -4.21 7.51
CA CYS A 168 0.48 -3.25 8.59
C CYS A 168 1.09 -1.91 8.16
N TYR A 169 0.76 -0.89 8.89
CA TYR A 169 1.39 0.42 8.77
C TYR A 169 1.66 1.00 10.15
N GLY A 170 2.68 1.83 10.21
CA GLY A 170 2.94 2.74 11.32
C GLY A 170 2.93 4.16 10.81
N GLY A 171 2.44 5.10 11.61
CA GLY A 171 2.34 6.49 11.22
C GLY A 171 2.52 7.45 12.39
N TYR A 172 2.64 8.71 12.05
CA TYR A 172 2.74 9.80 13.01
C TYR A 172 1.92 10.99 12.54
N ARG A 173 1.03 11.48 13.41
CA ARG A 173 0.18 12.64 13.18
C ARG A 173 1.00 13.90 13.40
N LEU A 174 1.29 14.63 12.32
CA LEU A 174 2.12 15.83 12.32
C LEU A 174 1.36 17.05 12.80
N GLY A 175 0.17 17.24 12.26
CA GLY A 175 -0.68 18.38 12.47
C GLY A 175 -2.15 18.01 12.59
N ILE A 176 -2.92 18.90 13.18
CA ILE A 176 -4.37 18.85 13.23
C ILE A 176 -4.92 20.24 12.95
N GLU A 177 -5.94 20.32 12.15
CA GLU A 177 -6.70 21.53 11.91
C GLU A 177 -8.17 21.28 12.25
N ARG A 178 -8.71 22.05 13.19
CA ARG A 178 -10.09 21.96 13.66
C ARG A 178 -10.90 23.11 13.12
N PHE A 179 -12.05 22.79 12.53
CA PHE A 179 -12.98 23.74 11.97
C PHE A 179 -14.21 23.85 12.88
N PRO A 180 -14.61 25.07 13.25
CA PRO A 180 -15.81 25.29 14.05
C PRO A 180 -17.07 24.89 13.27
N GLY A 181 -18.07 24.38 13.99
CA GLY A 181 -19.39 24.15 13.43
C GLY A 181 -20.18 25.44 13.22
N LYS A 182 -21.42 25.32 12.72
CA LYS A 182 -22.31 26.45 12.45
C LYS A 182 -22.55 27.33 13.68
N THR A 183 -22.56 26.74 14.88
CA THR A 183 -22.79 27.44 16.15
C THR A 183 -21.58 27.32 17.11
N GLY A 184 -20.55 26.62 16.69
CA GLY A 184 -19.36 26.34 17.51
C GLY A 184 -18.28 27.40 17.39
N TYR A 185 -17.51 27.52 18.46
CA TYR A 185 -16.29 28.32 18.51
C TYR A 185 -15.14 27.42 18.92
N VAL A 186 -14.11 27.33 18.09
CA VAL A 186 -12.86 26.66 18.41
C VAL A 186 -11.89 27.71 18.92
N LYS A 187 -11.35 27.53 20.13
CA LYS A 187 -10.31 28.43 20.65
C LYS A 187 -9.12 28.41 19.70
N ASP A 188 -8.55 29.57 19.39
CA ASP A 188 -7.44 29.72 18.43
C ASP A 188 -6.24 28.85 18.80
N GLU A 189 -5.97 28.70 20.09
CA GLU A 189 -4.89 27.83 20.61
C GLU A 189 -5.08 26.34 20.24
N LEU A 190 -6.33 25.89 20.12
CA LEU A 190 -6.69 24.49 19.84
C LEU A 190 -6.92 24.21 18.38
N ARG A 191 -6.99 25.25 17.57
CA ARG A 191 -7.29 25.11 16.13
C ARG A 191 -6.20 24.33 15.38
N TYR A 192 -4.94 24.57 15.73
CA TYR A 192 -3.76 24.01 15.04
C TYR A 192 -2.85 23.20 15.97
N SER A 193 -3.24 23.00 17.22
CA SER A 193 -2.41 22.30 18.21
C SER A 193 -3.04 21.01 18.69
N PHE A 194 -2.20 20.04 18.99
CA PHE A 194 -2.61 18.84 19.70
C PHE A 194 -2.75 19.13 21.19
N LYS A 195 -3.74 18.52 21.80
CA LYS A 195 -3.85 18.46 23.25
C LYS A 195 -2.94 17.39 23.84
N ASP A 196 -2.76 17.44 25.16
CA ASP A 196 -2.05 16.39 25.89
C ASP A 196 -2.75 15.03 25.80
N THR A 197 -4.07 15.03 25.62
CA THR A 197 -4.90 13.83 25.45
C THR A 197 -4.88 13.27 24.02
N ASP A 198 -4.37 14.00 23.04
CA ASP A 198 -4.34 13.58 21.65
C ASP A 198 -3.17 12.63 21.41
N ARG A 199 -3.45 11.49 20.81
CA ARG A 199 -2.42 10.52 20.43
C ARG A 199 -1.84 10.85 19.07
N ARG A 200 -0.52 11.00 19.01
CA ARG A 200 0.20 11.29 17.76
C ARG A 200 0.62 10.04 16.98
N MET A 201 0.82 8.93 17.69
CA MET A 201 1.16 7.66 17.03
C MET A 201 -0.08 7.07 16.38
N ASP A 202 0.07 6.65 15.13
CA ASP A 202 -0.92 5.91 14.38
C ASP A 202 -0.33 4.57 13.94
N TYR A 203 -1.09 3.51 14.03
CA TYR A 203 -0.71 2.19 13.54
C TYR A 203 -1.96 1.35 13.31
N GLY A 204 -1.87 0.43 12.40
CA GLY A 204 -3.02 -0.41 12.07
C GLY A 204 -2.76 -1.34 10.91
N ILE A 205 -3.84 -1.75 10.29
CA ILE A 205 -3.85 -2.63 9.13
C ILE A 205 -4.24 -1.85 7.88
N LYS A 206 -3.64 -2.22 6.75
CA LYS A 206 -3.95 -1.67 5.43
C LYS A 206 -4.06 -2.81 4.45
N GLY A 207 -5.09 -2.77 3.62
CA GLY A 207 -5.29 -3.77 2.59
C GLY A 207 -5.93 -3.13 1.36
N GLY A 208 -5.72 -3.72 0.20
CA GLY A 208 -6.26 -3.17 -1.02
C GLY A 208 -6.12 -4.09 -2.21
N VAL A 209 -6.72 -3.65 -3.29
CA VAL A 209 -6.66 -4.30 -4.59
C VAL A 209 -6.32 -3.28 -5.65
N GLY A 210 -5.80 -3.75 -6.75
CA GLY A 210 -5.44 -2.87 -7.85
C GLY A 210 -5.09 -3.63 -9.10
N PHE A 211 -4.68 -2.86 -10.09
CA PHE A 211 -4.12 -3.40 -11.31
C PHE A 211 -2.97 -2.51 -11.78
N ALA A 212 -2.08 -3.08 -12.55
CA ALA A 212 -0.99 -2.35 -13.16
C ALA A 212 -0.91 -2.59 -14.66
N LEU A 213 -0.54 -1.55 -15.38
CA LEU A 213 -0.15 -1.61 -16.78
C LEU A 213 1.37 -1.65 -16.84
N VAL A 214 1.89 -2.68 -17.49
CA VAL A 214 3.34 -2.95 -17.54
C VAL A 214 3.90 -2.49 -18.89
N PHE A 215 4.73 -1.44 -18.85
CA PHE A 215 5.47 -0.90 -19.99
C PHE A 215 6.96 -0.88 -19.61
N GLU A 216 7.70 -1.90 -19.94
CA GLU A 216 9.11 -1.94 -19.53
C GLU A 216 9.90 -0.70 -20.04
N PRO A 217 10.57 0.06 -19.17
CA PRO A 217 10.90 -0.19 -17.75
C PRO A 217 9.93 0.45 -16.72
N VAL A 218 8.73 0.80 -17.10
CA VAL A 218 7.76 1.55 -16.28
C VAL A 218 6.49 0.74 -16.07
N GLU A 219 5.93 0.79 -14.86
CA GLU A 219 4.59 0.28 -14.56
C GLU A 219 3.70 1.42 -14.04
N ILE A 220 2.46 1.44 -14.48
CA ILE A 220 1.43 2.35 -13.97
C ILE A 220 0.46 1.54 -13.13
N HIS A 221 0.42 1.83 -11.83
CA HIS A 221 -0.42 1.14 -10.87
C HIS A 221 -1.66 1.95 -10.54
N PHE A 222 -2.81 1.31 -10.55
CA PHE A 222 -4.10 1.84 -10.06
C PHE A 222 -4.50 1.00 -8.86
N GLN A 223 -4.67 1.62 -7.71
CA GLN A 223 -4.91 0.91 -6.46
C GLN A 223 -6.05 1.55 -5.69
N ALA A 224 -6.85 0.71 -5.05
CA ALA A 224 -7.84 1.09 -4.06
C ALA A 224 -7.50 0.38 -2.76
N ALA A 225 -7.23 1.12 -1.72
CA ALA A 225 -6.80 0.60 -0.44
C ALA A 225 -7.68 1.11 0.71
N TYR A 226 -7.93 0.25 1.65
CA TYR A 226 -8.61 0.56 2.90
C TYR A 226 -7.62 0.47 4.05
N LYS A 227 -7.63 1.48 4.91
CA LYS A 227 -6.83 1.60 6.11
C LYS A 227 -7.73 1.62 7.33
N HIS A 228 -7.42 0.79 8.32
CA HIS A 228 -8.06 0.79 9.63
C HIS A 228 -7.02 0.99 10.72
N SER A 229 -7.15 2.09 11.45
CA SER A 229 -6.27 2.38 12.58
C SER A 229 -6.68 1.56 13.80
N LEU A 230 -5.70 1.01 14.48
CA LEU A 230 -5.83 0.37 15.80
C LEU A 230 -5.43 1.33 16.94
N ALA A 231 -4.91 2.51 16.57
CA ALA A 231 -4.58 3.57 17.49
C ALA A 231 -5.72 4.58 17.57
N SER A 232 -6.30 4.76 18.75
CA SER A 232 -7.32 5.79 18.99
C SER A 232 -6.75 7.19 18.73
N LEU A 233 -7.59 8.12 18.30
CA LEU A 233 -7.22 9.54 18.15
C LEU A 233 -6.90 10.19 19.49
N TYR A 234 -7.64 9.79 20.53
CA TYR A 234 -7.55 10.35 21.87
C TYR A 234 -7.21 9.27 22.88
N GLU A 235 -6.64 9.67 24.01
CA GLU A 235 -6.56 8.80 25.15
C GLU A 235 -7.97 8.52 25.67
N PRO A 236 -8.42 7.25 25.69
CA PRO A 236 -9.76 6.94 26.13
C PRO A 236 -9.88 7.14 27.64
N ASP A 237 -10.89 7.89 28.04
CA ASP A 237 -11.28 7.99 29.43
C ASP A 237 -12.46 7.06 29.71
N TYR A 238 -12.16 5.83 30.13
CA TYR A 238 -13.16 4.80 30.38
C TYR A 238 -14.07 5.09 31.57
N TYR A 239 -13.71 6.06 32.40
CA TYR A 239 -14.46 6.41 33.60
C TYR A 239 -15.37 7.63 33.39
N SER A 240 -15.21 8.34 32.29
CA SER A 240 -16.04 9.50 31.96
C SER A 240 -17.24 9.11 31.11
N GLU A 241 -18.42 9.58 31.49
CA GLU A 241 -19.62 9.46 30.67
C GLU A 241 -19.62 10.42 29.47
N TYR A 242 -18.74 11.42 29.47
CA TYR A 242 -18.67 12.51 28.50
C TYR A 242 -17.61 12.33 27.42
N TYR A 243 -16.69 11.36 27.59
CA TYR A 243 -15.60 11.15 26.65
C TYR A 243 -15.80 9.86 25.84
N TYR A 244 -15.25 9.87 24.62
CA TYR A 244 -15.27 8.69 23.78
C TYR A 244 -14.37 7.60 24.35
N ARG A 245 -14.88 6.39 24.40
CA ARG A 245 -14.11 5.22 24.82
C ARG A 245 -13.05 4.86 23.79
N TYR A 246 -13.38 5.07 22.50
CA TYR A 246 -12.41 4.96 21.42
C TYR A 246 -12.84 5.79 20.20
N ALA A 247 -11.85 6.11 19.39
CA ALA A 247 -12.00 6.83 18.13
C ALA A 247 -10.96 6.33 17.14
N TYR A 248 -11.32 5.32 16.34
CA TYR A 248 -10.39 4.69 15.39
C TYR A 248 -10.57 5.25 13.98
N PRO A 249 -9.55 5.91 13.42
CA PRO A 249 -9.58 6.39 12.05
C PRO A 249 -9.70 5.26 11.04
N GLN A 250 -10.47 5.53 9.99
CA GLN A 250 -10.63 4.67 8.82
C GLN A 250 -10.48 5.54 7.59
N ASN A 251 -9.73 5.03 6.60
CA ASN A 251 -9.49 5.78 5.37
C ASN A 251 -9.54 4.84 4.16
N PHE A 252 -10.33 5.21 3.17
CA PHE A 252 -10.37 4.56 1.87
C PHE A 252 -9.65 5.45 0.86
N VAL A 253 -8.61 4.93 0.23
CA VAL A 253 -7.74 5.69 -0.68
C VAL A 253 -7.76 5.06 -2.06
N VAL A 254 -8.00 5.87 -3.08
CA VAL A 254 -7.79 5.51 -4.48
C VAL A 254 -6.54 6.24 -4.96
N SER A 255 -5.60 5.52 -5.52
CA SER A 255 -4.31 6.07 -5.94
C SER A 255 -3.87 5.58 -7.31
N VAL A 256 -3.11 6.43 -7.98
CA VAL A 256 -2.38 6.12 -9.20
C VAL A 256 -0.90 6.30 -8.92
N GLY A 257 -0.08 5.36 -9.34
CA GLY A 257 1.36 5.42 -9.15
C GLY A 257 2.13 5.03 -10.40
N THR A 258 3.27 5.66 -10.57
CA THR A 258 4.23 5.31 -11.62
C THR A 258 5.44 4.67 -10.95
N HIS A 259 5.77 3.46 -11.35
CA HIS A 259 6.85 2.67 -10.79
C HIS A 259 7.92 2.40 -11.86
N PHE A 260 9.17 2.59 -11.51
CA PHE A 260 10.33 2.38 -12.38
C PHE A 260 11.08 1.13 -11.94
N HIS A 261 11.38 0.26 -12.87
CA HIS A 261 12.16 -0.94 -12.61
C HIS A 261 13.61 -0.56 -12.31
N ILE A 262 14.10 -0.94 -11.13
CA ILE A 262 15.52 -0.80 -10.74
C ILE A 262 16.30 -1.97 -11.32
N THR A 263 15.72 -3.17 -11.25
CA THR A 263 16.29 -4.37 -11.81
C THR A 263 15.45 -4.84 -12.99
N LYS A 264 16.08 -5.42 -14.00
CA LYS A 264 15.36 -5.96 -15.16
C LYS A 264 14.52 -7.15 -14.70
N ARG A 265 13.35 -7.25 -15.25
CA ARG A 265 12.46 -8.39 -15.12
C ARG A 265 13.18 -9.65 -15.60
N SER A 266 13.39 -10.63 -14.72
CA SER A 266 14.22 -11.81 -15.01
C SER A 266 13.45 -12.93 -15.70
N GLY A 267 12.13 -12.92 -15.59
CA GLY A 267 11.28 -13.99 -16.11
C GLY A 267 10.34 -13.50 -17.21
N LYS A 268 10.18 -14.31 -18.25
CA LYS A 268 9.17 -14.09 -19.26
C LYS A 268 7.91 -14.85 -18.88
N THR A 269 6.75 -14.27 -19.11
CA THR A 269 5.48 -14.98 -18.91
C THR A 269 5.36 -16.14 -19.90
N LYS A 270 4.56 -17.16 -19.56
CA LYS A 270 4.29 -18.28 -20.46
C LYS A 270 3.79 -17.80 -21.84
N ALA A 271 3.02 -16.71 -21.86
CA ALA A 271 2.52 -16.10 -23.10
C ALA A 271 3.65 -15.46 -23.92
N GLU A 272 4.61 -14.79 -23.27
CA GLU A 272 5.80 -14.22 -23.95
C GLU A 272 6.69 -15.31 -24.52
N ILE A 273 6.92 -16.39 -23.77
CA ILE A 273 7.68 -17.54 -24.25
C ILE A 273 6.99 -18.19 -25.46
N LYS A 274 5.67 -18.38 -25.39
CA LYS A 274 4.89 -18.94 -26.52
C LYS A 274 4.92 -18.01 -27.74
N LYS A 275 4.88 -16.69 -27.54
CA LYS A 275 4.99 -15.71 -28.62
C LYS A 275 6.37 -15.74 -29.27
N MET A 276 7.44 -15.75 -28.47
CA MET A 276 8.81 -15.83 -28.98
C MET A 276 9.05 -17.15 -29.72
N ALA A 277 8.54 -18.27 -29.23
CA ALA A 277 8.62 -19.54 -29.91
C ALA A 277 7.92 -19.47 -31.28
N LYS A 278 6.72 -18.89 -31.33
CA LYS A 278 6.01 -18.67 -32.62
C LYS A 278 6.79 -17.75 -33.57
N GLU A 279 7.32 -16.62 -33.05
CA GLU A 279 8.12 -15.68 -33.87
C GLU A 279 9.39 -16.32 -34.41
N MET A 280 10.04 -17.22 -33.66
CA MET A 280 11.20 -17.96 -34.14
C MET A 280 10.84 -18.95 -35.27
N VAL A 281 9.70 -19.66 -35.13
CA VAL A 281 9.21 -20.59 -36.16
C VAL A 281 8.85 -19.83 -37.43
N TYR A 282 8.04 -18.77 -37.34
CA TYR A 282 7.62 -17.99 -38.52
C TYR A 282 8.75 -17.19 -39.19
N LYS A 283 9.82 -16.89 -38.48
CA LYS A 283 10.99 -16.18 -39.04
C LYS A 283 11.91 -17.11 -39.82
N LYS A 284 11.76 -18.43 -39.66
CA LYS A 284 12.52 -19.46 -40.39
C LYS A 284 11.86 -19.78 -41.77
N ASP A 285 10.58 -19.46 -41.93
CA ASP A 285 9.81 -19.74 -43.15
C ASP A 285 9.80 -18.56 -44.15
N ASN A 286 10.53 -17.47 -43.88
CA ASN A 286 10.82 -16.35 -44.76
C ASN A 286 12.33 -16.21 -44.98
#